data_0f28ac7eb54900080500783c4f2aa0d7
#
_entry.id   0f28ac7eb54900080500783c4f2aa0d7
#
_cell.length_a   1.000
_cell.length_b   1.000
_cell.length_c   1.000
_cell.angle_alpha   90.00
_cell.angle_beta   90.00
_cell.angle_gamma   90.00
#
_symmetry.space_group_name_H-M   'P 1'
#
loop_
_entity.id
_entity.type
_entity.pdbx_description
1 polymer ?
#
loop_
_entity_poly.entity_id
_entity_poly.type
_entity_poly.pdbx_seq_one_letter_code
_entity_poly.pdbx_strand_id
1 'polypeptide(L)'
;MAEYIVNGYAYPSISKETLEWWLPRLSWVAAFSYGFTEDGNLINLEDANLIIPATEAGVRPMMVLTPLDADGNFNDNIAIRVFENPDAQQNLIDNIEANIKNKNMGGVDFDFEYLAADY
;
A
#
# COMPACT_ATOMS: atom_id res chain seq x y z
N MET A 1 -0.01 -30.51 6.64
CA MET A 1 0.17 -29.48 7.68
C MET A 1 -0.56 -28.19 7.26
N ALA A 2 -1.36 -27.65 8.13
CA ALA A 2 -2.02 -26.38 7.83
C ALA A 2 -1.00 -25.24 7.90
N GLU A 3 -0.97 -24.42 6.86
CA GLU A 3 -0.16 -23.23 6.83
C GLU A 3 -1.06 -22.01 7.07
N TYR A 4 -0.57 -21.10 7.85
CA TYR A 4 -1.25 -19.85 8.12
C TYR A 4 -0.60 -18.74 7.30
N ILE A 5 -1.44 -17.86 6.75
CA ILE A 5 -1.00 -16.61 6.13
C ILE A 5 -1.01 -15.56 7.23
N VAL A 6 0.14 -14.98 7.51
CA VAL A 6 0.29 -13.93 8.51
C VAL A 6 0.72 -12.65 7.80
N ASN A 7 -0.18 -11.66 7.79
CA ASN A 7 0.07 -10.35 7.19
C ASN A 7 0.38 -9.35 8.29
N GLY A 8 1.50 -8.65 8.15
CA GLY A 8 1.88 -7.58 9.06
C GLY A 8 1.90 -6.24 8.34
N TYR A 9 1.29 -5.21 8.95
CA TYR A 9 1.38 -3.84 8.47
C TYR A 9 2.58 -3.15 9.11
N ALA A 10 3.34 -2.41 8.32
CA ALA A 10 4.50 -1.70 8.84
C ALA A 10 4.63 -0.32 8.21
N TYR A 11 5.04 0.64 9.04
CA TYR A 11 5.48 1.95 8.56
C TYR A 11 6.95 1.89 8.15
N PRO A 12 7.38 2.68 7.16
CA PRO A 12 8.81 2.79 6.83
C PRO A 12 9.70 3.25 7.97
N SER A 13 9.09 3.87 8.99
CA SER A 13 9.81 4.31 10.20
C SER A 13 10.15 3.18 11.18
N ILE A 14 9.70 1.96 10.91
CA ILE A 14 10.03 0.80 11.76
C ILE A 14 11.55 0.62 11.88
N SER A 15 12.03 0.24 13.06
CA SER A 15 13.44 -0.04 13.23
C SER A 15 13.84 -1.32 12.50
N LYS A 16 15.09 -1.37 12.04
CA LYS A 16 15.65 -2.55 11.37
C LYS A 16 15.55 -3.78 12.27
N GLU A 17 15.83 -3.62 13.56
CA GLU A 17 15.79 -4.71 14.54
C GLU A 17 14.38 -5.29 14.69
N THR A 18 13.38 -4.42 14.80
CA THR A 18 11.99 -4.85 14.92
C THR A 18 11.53 -5.57 13.66
N LEU A 19 11.86 -5.03 12.50
CA LEU A 19 11.51 -5.65 11.22
C LEU A 19 12.17 -7.03 11.07
N GLU A 20 13.46 -7.16 11.38
CA GLU A 20 14.18 -8.42 11.31
C GLU A 20 13.59 -9.47 12.24
N TRP A 21 13.07 -9.06 13.39
CA TRP A 21 12.42 -9.98 14.33
C TRP A 21 11.09 -10.49 13.77
N TRP A 22 10.32 -9.62 13.10
CA TRP A 22 9.01 -9.98 12.57
C TRP A 22 9.07 -10.78 11.28
N LEU A 23 10.00 -10.46 10.37
CA LEU A 23 10.04 -11.05 9.03
C LEU A 23 9.95 -12.58 9.01
N PRO A 24 10.67 -13.34 9.84
CA PRO A 24 10.55 -14.80 9.81
C PRO A 24 9.18 -15.33 10.22
N ARG A 25 8.34 -14.49 10.80
CA ARG A 25 7.02 -14.82 11.30
C ARG A 25 5.90 -14.41 10.37
N LEU A 26 6.24 -13.70 9.29
CA LEU A 26 5.27 -13.13 8.35
C LEU A 26 5.28 -13.88 7.03
N SER A 27 4.09 -13.98 6.42
CA SER A 27 3.93 -14.37 5.02
C SER A 27 4.02 -13.15 4.11
N TRP A 28 3.41 -12.06 4.53
CA TRP A 28 3.36 -10.78 3.82
C TRP A 28 3.70 -9.64 4.75
N VAL A 29 4.29 -8.57 4.20
CA VAL A 29 4.44 -7.29 4.88
C VAL A 29 3.82 -6.21 4.03
N ALA A 30 2.85 -5.50 4.61
CA ALA A 30 2.10 -4.44 3.93
C ALA A 30 2.66 -3.08 4.32
N ALA A 31 3.21 -2.37 3.33
CA ALA A 31 3.83 -1.07 3.52
C ALA A 31 2.78 0.03 3.63
N PHE A 32 2.59 0.61 4.79
CA PHE A 32 1.60 1.62 5.07
C PHE A 32 2.22 3.02 5.03
N SER A 33 1.78 3.93 4.19
CA SER A 33 0.77 3.78 3.14
C SER A 33 1.07 4.71 1.97
N TYR A 34 0.73 4.25 0.78
CA TYR A 34 0.65 5.11 -0.40
C TYR A 34 -0.64 5.91 -0.33
N GLY A 35 -0.62 7.11 -0.92
CA GLY A 35 -1.79 7.92 -1.15
C GLY A 35 -2.02 8.14 -2.64
N PHE A 36 -3.01 8.95 -2.99
CA PHE A 36 -3.28 9.31 -4.37
C PHE A 36 -3.98 10.67 -4.46
N THR A 37 -3.95 11.25 -5.65
CA THR A 37 -4.58 12.53 -5.94
C THR A 37 -5.96 12.33 -6.59
N GLU A 38 -6.72 13.41 -6.71
CA GLU A 38 -8.03 13.40 -7.38
C GLU A 38 -7.94 12.99 -8.85
N ASP A 39 -6.78 13.19 -9.47
CA ASP A 39 -6.51 12.79 -10.85
C ASP A 39 -6.03 11.34 -10.99
N GLY A 40 -5.89 10.62 -9.89
CA GLY A 40 -5.42 9.23 -9.88
C GLY A 40 -3.91 9.09 -9.93
N ASN A 41 -3.15 10.16 -9.66
CA ASN A 41 -1.70 10.07 -9.53
C ASN A 41 -1.34 9.49 -8.18
N LEU A 42 -0.38 8.59 -8.17
CA LEU A 42 0.06 7.93 -6.95
C LEU A 42 0.97 8.87 -6.14
N ILE A 43 0.74 8.91 -4.83
CA ILE A 43 1.65 9.55 -3.88
C ILE A 43 2.56 8.44 -3.34
N ASN A 44 3.82 8.47 -3.75
CA ASN A 44 4.76 7.42 -3.45
C ASN A 44 5.08 7.33 -1.95
N LEU A 45 5.37 6.13 -1.49
CA LEU A 45 5.89 5.85 -0.17
C LEU A 45 7.37 5.44 -0.30
N GLU A 46 8.22 6.04 0.51
CA GLU A 46 9.63 5.64 0.59
C GLU A 46 9.75 4.36 1.42
N ASP A 47 9.57 3.22 0.77
CA ASP A 47 9.42 1.92 1.42
C ASP A 47 10.52 0.90 1.10
N ALA A 48 11.61 1.34 0.49
CA ALA A 48 12.73 0.44 0.14
C ALA A 48 13.27 -0.32 1.36
N ASN A 49 13.28 0.32 2.52
CA ASN A 49 13.73 -0.29 3.77
C ASN A 49 12.81 -1.40 4.30
N LEU A 50 11.58 -1.49 3.80
CA LEU A 50 10.65 -2.60 4.06
C LEU A 50 10.73 -3.66 2.96
N ILE A 51 10.68 -3.22 1.71
CA ILE A 51 10.56 -4.10 0.54
C ILE A 51 11.80 -4.94 0.34
N ILE A 52 12.99 -4.33 0.42
CA ILE A 52 14.24 -5.05 0.18
C ILE A 52 14.47 -6.15 1.22
N PRO A 53 14.40 -5.86 2.53
CA PRO A 53 14.56 -6.93 3.53
C PRO A 53 13.47 -8.01 3.45
N ALA A 54 12.23 -7.63 3.15
CA ALA A 54 11.13 -8.58 3.00
C ALA A 54 11.41 -9.56 1.86
N THR A 55 11.78 -9.04 0.70
CA THR A 55 12.09 -9.85 -0.47
C THR A 55 13.27 -10.79 -0.20
N GLU A 56 14.31 -10.31 0.45
CA GLU A 56 15.47 -11.12 0.84
C GLU A 56 15.11 -12.22 1.82
N ALA A 57 14.13 -11.98 2.69
CA ALA A 57 13.67 -12.96 3.67
C ALA A 57 12.60 -13.93 3.12
N GLY A 58 12.22 -13.80 1.85
CA GLY A 58 11.17 -14.61 1.25
C GLY A 58 9.76 -14.20 1.69
N VAL A 59 9.61 -13.00 2.25
CA VAL A 59 8.33 -12.42 2.67
C VAL A 59 7.83 -11.52 1.56
N ARG A 60 6.56 -11.67 1.20
CA ARG A 60 5.98 -10.93 0.08
C ARG A 60 5.62 -9.50 0.49
N PRO A 61 6.20 -8.47 -0.15
CA PRO A 61 5.78 -7.10 0.11
C PRO A 61 4.46 -6.80 -0.59
N MET A 62 3.58 -6.09 0.12
CA MET A 62 2.26 -5.67 -0.36
C MET A 62 2.16 -4.16 -0.31
N MET A 63 1.46 -3.59 -1.27
CA MET A 63 1.17 -2.17 -1.31
C MET A 63 -0.13 -1.90 -0.54
N VAL A 64 -0.12 -0.92 0.38
CA VAL A 64 -1.36 -0.42 0.98
C VAL A 64 -1.70 0.92 0.33
N LEU A 65 -2.94 1.08 -0.09
CA LEU A 65 -3.45 2.32 -0.67
C LEU A 65 -4.57 2.86 0.19
N THR A 66 -4.40 4.09 0.66
CA THR A 66 -5.42 4.82 1.42
C THR A 66 -5.69 6.17 0.77
N PRO A 67 -6.85 6.80 1.02
CA PRO A 67 -7.09 8.16 0.53
C PRO A 67 -6.30 9.18 1.36
N LEU A 68 -4.98 9.14 1.21
CA LEU A 68 -4.02 9.97 1.91
C LEU A 68 -3.53 11.05 0.94
N ASP A 69 -3.62 12.31 1.34
CA ASP A 69 -3.16 13.41 0.50
C ASP A 69 -1.64 13.64 0.60
N ALA A 70 -1.14 14.61 -0.16
CA ALA A 70 0.29 14.91 -0.20
C ALA A 70 0.84 15.43 1.13
N ASP A 71 -0.01 15.93 2.00
CA ASP A 71 0.36 16.41 3.33
C ASP A 71 0.34 15.30 4.40
N GLY A 72 -0.04 14.08 4.00
CA GLY A 72 -0.11 12.94 4.89
C GLY A 72 -1.41 12.85 5.69
N ASN A 73 -2.46 13.56 5.27
CA ASN A 73 -3.75 13.55 5.93
C ASN A 73 -4.74 12.67 5.18
N PHE A 74 -5.57 11.93 5.91
CA PHE A 74 -6.68 11.20 5.32
C PHE A 74 -7.73 12.17 4.78
N ASN A 75 -8.15 11.96 3.54
CA ASN A 75 -9.12 12.80 2.87
C ASN A 75 -10.02 11.95 1.96
N ASP A 76 -11.18 11.56 2.49
CA ASP A 76 -12.13 10.69 1.78
C ASP A 76 -12.68 11.33 0.51
N ASN A 77 -12.69 12.67 0.42
CA ASN A 77 -13.13 13.37 -0.78
C ASN A 77 -12.27 13.03 -2.00
N ILE A 78 -11.00 12.74 -1.79
CA ILE A 78 -10.10 12.31 -2.87
C ILE A 78 -10.61 11.01 -3.50
N ALA A 79 -10.98 10.03 -2.68
CA ALA A 79 -11.53 8.77 -3.14
C ALA A 79 -12.84 8.97 -3.91
N ILE A 80 -13.72 9.80 -3.37
CA ILE A 80 -15.01 10.13 -4.03
C ILE A 80 -14.77 10.76 -5.40
N ARG A 81 -13.84 11.71 -5.51
CA ARG A 81 -13.50 12.35 -6.79
C ARG A 81 -13.00 11.34 -7.82
N VAL A 82 -12.14 10.41 -7.40
CA VAL A 82 -11.67 9.35 -8.29
C VAL A 82 -12.83 8.43 -8.70
N PHE A 83 -13.70 8.05 -7.78
CA PHE A 83 -14.84 7.18 -8.09
C PHE A 83 -15.82 7.83 -9.08
N GLU A 84 -15.94 9.15 -9.07
CA GLU A 84 -16.79 9.90 -9.99
C GLU A 84 -16.14 10.18 -11.36
N ASN A 85 -14.85 9.92 -11.50
CA ASN A 85 -14.08 10.25 -12.71
C ASN A 85 -13.42 8.99 -13.30
N PRO A 86 -13.99 8.43 -14.40
CA PRO A 86 -13.43 7.23 -15.02
C PRO A 86 -11.98 7.38 -15.48
N ASP A 87 -11.57 8.55 -15.95
CA ASP A 87 -10.20 8.80 -16.38
C ASP A 87 -9.23 8.76 -15.21
N ALA A 88 -9.63 9.31 -14.06
CA ALA A 88 -8.83 9.26 -12.85
C ALA A 88 -8.72 7.82 -12.32
N GLN A 89 -9.80 7.03 -12.39
CA GLN A 89 -9.78 5.62 -12.02
C GLN A 89 -8.77 4.84 -12.86
N GLN A 90 -8.82 5.01 -14.17
CA GLN A 90 -7.90 4.31 -15.06
C GLN A 90 -6.45 4.71 -14.80
N ASN A 91 -6.21 6.00 -14.59
CA ASN A 91 -4.87 6.49 -14.25
C ASN A 91 -4.37 5.88 -12.94
N LEU A 92 -5.22 5.80 -11.92
CA LEU A 92 -4.85 5.20 -10.65
C LEU A 92 -4.54 3.70 -10.79
N ILE A 93 -5.35 2.97 -11.53
CA ILE A 93 -5.14 1.54 -11.79
C ILE A 93 -3.80 1.33 -12.51
N ASP A 94 -3.51 2.12 -13.54
CA ASP A 94 -2.26 2.02 -14.29
C ASP A 94 -1.04 2.32 -13.38
N ASN A 95 -1.17 3.31 -12.51
CA ASN A 95 -0.10 3.68 -11.58
C ASN A 95 0.13 2.62 -10.50
N ILE A 96 -0.93 2.01 -10.00
CA ILE A 96 -0.85 0.88 -9.05
C ILE A 96 -0.12 -0.30 -9.71
N GLU A 97 -0.54 -0.66 -10.91
CA GLU A 97 0.07 -1.77 -11.65
C GLU A 97 1.56 -1.53 -11.89
N ALA A 98 1.92 -0.33 -12.33
CA ALA A 98 3.32 0.04 -12.56
C ALA A 98 4.15 -0.04 -11.28
N ASN A 99 3.61 0.43 -10.14
CA ASN A 99 4.30 0.39 -8.86
C ASN A 99 4.53 -1.06 -8.39
N ILE A 100 3.52 -1.90 -8.50
CA ILE A 100 3.60 -3.31 -8.13
C ILE A 100 4.67 -4.02 -8.97
N LYS A 101 4.68 -3.80 -10.27
CA LYS A 101 5.66 -4.41 -11.18
C LYS A 101 7.08 -3.91 -10.90
N ASN A 102 7.24 -2.59 -10.74
CA ASN A 102 8.55 -1.97 -10.52
C ASN A 102 9.20 -2.40 -9.21
N LYS A 103 8.41 -2.61 -8.18
CA LYS A 103 8.88 -2.98 -6.85
C LYS A 103 8.77 -4.47 -6.56
N ASN A 104 8.29 -5.25 -7.52
CA ASN A 104 8.07 -6.68 -7.39
C ASN A 104 7.22 -7.03 -6.16
N MET A 105 6.13 -6.29 -5.99
CA MET A 105 5.17 -6.51 -4.90
C MET A 105 4.18 -7.60 -5.27
N GLY A 106 3.55 -8.20 -4.25
CA GLY A 106 2.58 -9.28 -4.45
C GLY A 106 1.18 -8.82 -4.79
N GLY A 107 0.84 -7.58 -4.48
CA GLY A 107 -0.48 -7.05 -4.73
C GLY A 107 -0.75 -5.75 -3.98
N VAL A 108 -2.01 -5.36 -3.94
CA VAL A 108 -2.47 -4.13 -3.31
C VAL A 108 -3.57 -4.44 -2.29
N ASP A 109 -3.52 -3.73 -1.17
CA ASP A 109 -4.53 -3.72 -0.12
C ASP A 109 -5.19 -2.34 -0.11
N PHE A 110 -6.47 -2.27 -0.45
CA PHE A 110 -7.25 -1.04 -0.42
C PHE A 110 -7.80 -0.82 0.98
N ASP A 111 -7.38 0.25 1.61
CA ASP A 111 -7.85 0.63 2.94
C ASP A 111 -8.62 1.95 2.85
N PHE A 112 -9.89 1.85 2.46
CA PHE A 112 -10.80 2.99 2.27
C PHE A 112 -11.87 2.93 3.34
N GLU A 113 -11.77 3.87 4.30
CA GLU A 113 -12.70 3.97 5.42
C GLU A 113 -13.48 5.28 5.36
N TYR A 114 -14.58 5.36 6.10
CA TYR A 114 -15.39 6.57 6.26
C TYR A 114 -15.97 7.13 4.96
N LEU A 115 -16.16 6.30 3.96
CA LEU A 115 -16.83 6.70 2.72
C LEU A 115 -18.33 6.80 2.95
N ALA A 116 -18.99 7.70 2.20
CA ALA A 116 -20.45 7.77 2.20
C ALA A 116 -21.06 6.45 1.67
N ALA A 117 -22.25 6.13 2.14
CA ALA A 117 -22.92 4.85 1.79
C ALA A 117 -23.18 4.67 0.30
N ASP A 118 -23.18 5.75 -0.49
CA ASP A 118 -23.39 5.73 -1.93
C ASP A 118 -22.17 5.29 -2.75
N TYR A 119 -21.05 5.12 -2.08
CA TYR A 119 -19.77 4.73 -2.70
C TYR A 119 -19.25 3.38 -2.08
#